data_c930230314415baba0d69c3499a5b170
#
_entry.id   c930230314415baba0d69c3499a5b170
#
_cell.length_a   1.000
_cell.length_b   1.000
_cell.length_c   1.000
_cell.angle_alpha   90.00
_cell.angle_beta   90.00
_cell.angle_gamma   90.00
#
_symmetry.space_group_name_H-M   'P 1'
#
loop_
_entity.id
_entity.type
_entity.pdbx_description
1 polymer ?
#
loop_
_entity_poly.entity_id
_entity_poly.type
_entity_poly.pdbx_seq_one_letter_code
_entity_poly.pdbx_strand_id
1 'polypeptide(L)'
;MKSIIELPLRAFLAIPFLLLAGCGASKDPLSAQAWDRMERVVTSRNFQFRAQWAEPLQTGSMNQIANAGLIPPGSNVNRIDLTGTANYLKMEGDQVEMQLPYYGERQINQNYGRADGMEFIGPAEDIRTRKTAKNEYYDLDFNLKYKTELLQCSGRVFSGMRTILTIYSSQRNMIRYVGEVKIQGQK
;
A
#
# COMPACT_ATOMS: atom_id res chain seq x y z
N MET A 1 60.61 -46.04 -27.48
CA MET A 1 60.28 -44.73 -28.05
C MET A 1 59.01 -44.26 -27.33
N LYS A 2 59.18 -43.32 -26.40
CA LYS A 2 58.10 -42.69 -25.64
C LYS A 2 57.79 -41.34 -26.25
N SER A 3 56.62 -41.19 -26.87
CA SER A 3 56.11 -39.93 -27.37
C SER A 3 55.44 -39.18 -26.22
N ILE A 4 56.05 -38.08 -25.77
CA ILE A 4 55.50 -37.19 -24.75
C ILE A 4 54.67 -36.16 -25.53
N ILE A 5 53.33 -36.23 -25.34
CA ILE A 5 52.43 -35.22 -25.88
C ILE A 5 52.51 -34.00 -24.99
N GLU A 6 53.18 -32.95 -25.44
CA GLU A 6 53.19 -31.65 -24.82
C GLU A 6 51.83 -30.95 -25.02
N LEU A 7 51.03 -30.93 -23.99
CA LEU A 7 49.78 -30.16 -23.99
C LEU A 7 50.14 -28.68 -23.75
N PRO A 8 49.76 -27.75 -24.64
CA PRO A 8 50.19 -26.36 -24.51
C PRO A 8 49.56 -25.73 -23.24
N LEU A 9 50.40 -25.32 -22.34
CA LEU A 9 50.09 -24.63 -21.08
C LEU A 9 49.19 -23.39 -21.24
N ARG A 10 48.99 -22.91 -22.49
CA ARG A 10 48.10 -21.79 -22.80
C ARG A 10 46.61 -22.10 -22.80
N ALA A 11 46.22 -23.39 -22.84
CA ALA A 11 44.82 -23.80 -22.79
C ALA A 11 44.22 -23.78 -21.38
N PHE A 12 45.03 -23.76 -20.33
CA PHE A 12 44.60 -23.82 -18.93
C PHE A 12 44.23 -22.43 -18.34
N LEU A 13 44.61 -21.34 -19.02
CA LEU A 13 44.37 -19.98 -18.53
C LEU A 13 43.05 -19.36 -19.02
N ALA A 14 42.36 -19.99 -19.98
CA ALA A 14 41.13 -19.48 -20.58
C ALA A 14 39.86 -19.97 -19.87
N ILE A 15 39.94 -21.00 -19.04
CA ILE A 15 38.76 -21.63 -18.40
C ILE A 15 38.20 -20.84 -17.19
N PRO A 16 38.99 -20.14 -16.34
CA PRO A 16 38.42 -19.41 -15.21
C PRO A 16 37.70 -18.11 -15.56
N PHE A 17 37.84 -17.59 -16.79
CA PHE A 17 37.22 -16.31 -17.15
C PHE A 17 35.75 -16.44 -17.62
N LEU A 18 35.27 -17.65 -17.89
CA LEU A 18 33.90 -17.90 -18.37
C LEU A 18 32.86 -18.06 -17.25
N LEU A 19 33.28 -18.09 -15.97
CA LEU A 19 32.38 -18.29 -14.84
C LEU A 19 31.95 -17.00 -14.15
N LEU A 20 32.34 -15.83 -14.63
CA LEU A 20 31.94 -14.53 -14.06
C LEU A 20 30.76 -13.85 -14.80
N ALA A 21 30.16 -14.48 -15.79
CA ALA A 21 29.01 -13.97 -16.51
C ALA A 21 27.72 -14.58 -15.99
N GLY A 22 27.43 -14.41 -14.70
CA GLY A 22 26.18 -14.94 -14.20
C GLY A 22 25.79 -14.35 -12.86
N CYS A 23 24.96 -13.38 -12.90
CA CYS A 23 23.90 -12.97 -11.98
C CYS A 23 23.71 -11.46 -12.02
N GLY A 24 23.43 -10.93 -13.18
CA GLY A 24 22.57 -9.76 -13.25
C GLY A 24 21.17 -10.25 -12.93
N ALA A 25 20.72 -10.12 -11.68
CA ALA A 25 19.30 -10.23 -11.37
C ALA A 25 18.61 -9.09 -12.10
N SER A 26 18.23 -9.32 -13.35
CA SER A 26 17.30 -8.47 -14.06
C SER A 26 16.01 -8.54 -13.26
N LYS A 27 15.66 -7.45 -12.57
CA LYS A 27 14.28 -7.27 -12.15
C LYS A 27 13.46 -7.36 -13.42
N ASP A 28 12.73 -8.47 -13.58
CA ASP A 28 11.82 -8.62 -14.69
C ASP A 28 10.91 -7.38 -14.70
N PRO A 29 10.86 -6.65 -15.79
CA PRO A 29 9.96 -5.51 -15.88
C PRO A 29 8.54 -6.02 -15.59
N LEU A 30 7.77 -5.24 -14.86
CA LEU A 30 6.39 -5.57 -14.55
C LEU A 30 5.68 -5.99 -15.84
N SER A 31 5.01 -7.14 -15.84
CA SER A 31 4.35 -7.63 -17.04
C SER A 31 3.29 -6.62 -17.52
N ALA A 32 3.11 -6.50 -18.84
CA ALA A 32 2.09 -5.64 -19.42
C ALA A 32 0.70 -5.92 -18.80
N GLN A 33 0.40 -7.20 -18.54
CA GLN A 33 -0.85 -7.61 -17.89
C GLN A 33 -1.00 -7.07 -16.47
N ALA A 34 0.08 -6.96 -15.70
CA ALA A 34 0.04 -6.40 -14.34
C ALA A 34 -0.22 -4.89 -14.41
N TRP A 35 0.39 -4.18 -15.35
CA TRP A 35 0.11 -2.76 -15.61
C TRP A 35 -1.34 -2.53 -16.03
N ASP A 36 -1.85 -3.29 -16.99
CA ASP A 36 -3.24 -3.19 -17.46
C ASP A 36 -4.24 -3.44 -16.33
N ARG A 37 -3.94 -4.36 -15.41
CA ARG A 37 -4.80 -4.64 -14.26
C ARG A 37 -4.82 -3.47 -13.29
N MET A 38 -3.66 -2.90 -12.95
CA MET A 38 -3.58 -1.72 -12.09
C MET A 38 -4.29 -0.52 -12.72
N GLU A 39 -4.05 -0.30 -14.03
CA GLU A 39 -4.67 0.79 -14.78
C GLU A 39 -6.20 0.68 -14.75
N ARG A 40 -6.75 -0.51 -15.01
CA ARG A 40 -8.19 -0.74 -14.91
C ARG A 40 -8.76 -0.38 -13.54
N VAL A 41 -8.08 -0.71 -12.44
CA VAL A 41 -8.53 -0.35 -11.09
C VAL A 41 -8.65 1.15 -10.94
N VAL A 42 -7.58 1.90 -11.27
CA VAL A 42 -7.54 3.34 -11.00
C VAL A 42 -8.33 4.16 -12.01
N THR A 43 -8.44 3.72 -13.28
CA THR A 43 -9.18 4.45 -14.33
C THR A 43 -10.67 4.16 -14.31
N SER A 44 -11.07 2.93 -13.98
CA SER A 44 -12.49 2.58 -13.88
C SER A 44 -13.18 3.30 -12.73
N ARG A 45 -12.44 3.68 -11.69
CA ARG A 45 -13.00 4.22 -10.44
C ARG A 45 -14.15 3.36 -9.90
N ASN A 46 -14.04 2.04 -10.09
CA ASN A 46 -15.02 1.06 -9.64
C ASN A 46 -14.31 -0.07 -8.91
N PHE A 47 -13.97 0.19 -7.65
CA PHE A 47 -13.18 -0.74 -6.85
C PHE A 47 -13.55 -0.68 -5.36
N GLN A 48 -13.16 -1.72 -4.64
CA GLN A 48 -13.17 -1.76 -3.18
C GLN A 48 -11.76 -2.04 -2.67
N PHE A 49 -11.27 -1.15 -1.82
CA PHE A 49 -10.09 -1.35 -0.99
C PHE A 49 -10.53 -1.96 0.33
N ARG A 50 -9.77 -2.95 0.83
CA ARG A 50 -9.90 -3.52 2.16
C ARG A 50 -8.54 -3.51 2.85
N ALA A 51 -8.47 -2.87 4.00
CA ALA A 51 -7.26 -2.82 4.79
C ALA A 51 -7.05 -4.12 5.58
N GLN A 52 -5.82 -4.58 5.61
CA GLN A 52 -5.33 -5.67 6.46
C GLN A 52 -4.61 -5.10 7.68
N TRP A 53 -3.99 -3.92 7.52
CA TRP A 53 -3.22 -3.25 8.55
C TRP A 53 -3.51 -1.75 8.57
N ALA A 54 -3.54 -1.19 9.78
CA ALA A 54 -3.46 0.25 9.99
C ALA A 54 -2.10 0.60 10.63
N GLU A 55 -1.45 1.64 10.10
CA GLU A 55 -0.17 2.15 10.58
C GLU A 55 -0.38 3.61 11.02
N PRO A 56 -0.72 3.85 12.29
CA PRO A 56 -0.92 5.18 12.82
C PRO A 56 0.40 5.94 12.96
N LEU A 57 0.30 7.28 13.03
CA LEU A 57 1.43 8.08 13.45
C LEU A 57 1.76 7.76 14.92
N GLN A 58 3.03 7.49 15.20
CA GLN A 58 3.48 7.24 16.56
C GLN A 58 3.38 8.51 17.40
N THR A 59 2.71 8.41 18.53
CA THR A 59 2.56 9.48 19.51
C THR A 59 2.77 8.92 20.92
N GLY A 60 2.96 9.82 21.90
CA GLY A 60 3.05 9.43 23.31
C GLY A 60 1.81 8.70 23.80
N SER A 61 0.62 9.12 23.34
CA SER A 61 -0.65 8.50 23.70
C SER A 61 -0.78 7.09 23.13
N MET A 62 -0.31 6.84 21.91
CA MET A 62 -0.29 5.50 21.33
C MET A 62 0.58 4.55 22.15
N ASN A 63 1.73 5.02 22.65
CA ASN A 63 2.59 4.22 23.52
C ASN A 63 1.91 3.90 24.87
N GLN A 64 1.16 4.86 25.44
CA GLN A 64 0.39 4.63 26.67
C GLN A 64 -0.72 3.58 26.47
N ILE A 65 -1.45 3.64 25.35
CA ILE A 65 -2.48 2.66 24.97
C ILE A 65 -1.87 1.26 24.84
N ALA A 66 -0.70 1.17 24.21
CA ALA A 66 0.02 -0.10 24.07
C ALA A 66 0.47 -0.68 25.40
N ASN A 67 1.07 0.15 26.25
CA ASN A 67 1.53 -0.25 27.58
C ASN A 67 0.36 -0.67 28.49
N ALA A 68 -0.82 -0.11 28.29
CA ALA A 68 -2.05 -0.51 28.97
C ALA A 68 -2.68 -1.79 28.42
N GLY A 69 -2.10 -2.43 27.40
CA GLY A 69 -2.63 -3.65 26.79
C GLY A 69 -3.92 -3.46 25.99
N LEU A 70 -4.23 -2.22 25.57
CA LEU A 70 -5.46 -1.87 24.86
C LEU A 70 -5.34 -2.00 23.33
N ILE A 71 -4.22 -2.48 22.84
CA ILE A 71 -4.01 -2.77 21.41
C ILE A 71 -4.55 -4.17 21.09
N PRO A 72 -5.25 -4.36 19.94
CA PRO A 72 -5.74 -5.67 19.53
C PRO A 72 -4.64 -6.74 19.49
N PRO A 73 -4.93 -8.02 19.79
CA PRO A 73 -3.97 -9.11 19.69
C PRO A 73 -3.29 -9.15 18.30
N GLY A 74 -2.01 -9.45 18.25
CA GLY A 74 -1.23 -9.48 17.01
C GLY A 74 -0.77 -8.11 16.50
N SER A 75 -1.12 -7.04 17.23
CA SER A 75 -0.79 -5.66 16.89
C SER A 75 0.31 -5.09 17.77
N ASN A 76 0.89 -3.97 17.33
CA ASN A 76 1.79 -3.12 18.11
C ASN A 76 1.53 -1.64 17.79
N VAL A 77 2.24 -0.72 18.48
CA VAL A 77 2.05 0.74 18.31
C VAL A 77 2.20 1.24 16.87
N ASN A 78 2.97 0.52 16.05
CA ASN A 78 3.28 0.92 14.68
C ASN A 78 2.34 0.29 13.66
N ARG A 79 1.68 -0.81 14.04
CA ARG A 79 0.92 -1.63 13.12
C ARG A 79 -0.19 -2.39 13.82
N ILE A 80 -1.42 -2.02 13.48
CA ILE A 80 -2.64 -2.61 14.03
C ILE A 80 -3.21 -3.61 13.02
N ASP A 81 -3.45 -4.84 13.46
CA ASP A 81 -4.08 -5.87 12.64
C ASP A 81 -5.58 -5.58 12.50
N LEU A 82 -6.05 -5.48 11.26
CA LEU A 82 -7.45 -5.29 10.91
C LEU A 82 -8.09 -6.55 10.32
N THR A 83 -7.37 -7.67 10.32
CA THR A 83 -7.90 -8.96 9.85
C THR A 83 -9.10 -9.35 10.72
N GLY A 84 -10.25 -9.56 10.10
CA GLY A 84 -11.50 -9.84 10.85
C GLY A 84 -12.29 -8.60 11.27
N THR A 85 -11.72 -7.40 11.20
CA THR A 85 -12.44 -6.15 11.42
C THR A 85 -13.13 -5.71 10.13
N ALA A 86 -14.43 -5.41 10.18
CA ALA A 86 -15.14 -4.86 9.04
C ALA A 86 -14.55 -3.49 8.68
N ASN A 87 -13.99 -3.39 7.49
CA ASN A 87 -13.42 -2.14 6.99
C ASN A 87 -13.41 -2.14 5.45
N TYR A 88 -13.64 -0.99 4.86
CA TYR A 88 -13.57 -0.83 3.41
C TYR A 88 -13.49 0.64 3.00
N LEU A 89 -13.02 0.86 1.79
CA LEU A 89 -13.24 2.06 0.99
C LEU A 89 -13.69 1.59 -0.40
N LYS A 90 -14.90 1.96 -0.79
CA LYS A 90 -15.45 1.73 -2.12
C LYS A 90 -15.41 3.03 -2.90
N MET A 91 -15.13 2.93 -4.18
CA MET A 91 -15.23 4.03 -5.14
C MET A 91 -16.07 3.55 -6.33
N GLU A 92 -17.09 4.32 -6.69
CA GLU A 92 -17.95 4.12 -7.85
C GLU A 92 -18.07 5.44 -8.60
N GLY A 93 -17.26 5.59 -9.65
CA GLY A 93 -17.10 6.86 -10.34
C GLY A 93 -16.42 7.90 -9.44
N ASP A 94 -17.14 8.90 -9.05
CA ASP A 94 -16.74 9.93 -8.08
C ASP A 94 -17.34 9.71 -6.68
N GLN A 95 -18.26 8.74 -6.51
CA GLN A 95 -18.85 8.43 -5.22
C GLN A 95 -17.94 7.54 -4.40
N VAL A 96 -17.75 7.90 -3.14
CA VAL A 96 -16.95 7.14 -2.17
C VAL A 96 -17.81 6.79 -0.97
N GLU A 97 -17.78 5.52 -0.61
CA GLU A 97 -18.27 5.00 0.66
C GLU A 97 -17.08 4.43 1.44
N MET A 98 -16.83 4.93 2.62
CA MET A 98 -15.68 4.54 3.43
C MET A 98 -16.09 4.24 4.86
N GLN A 99 -15.57 3.13 5.39
CA GLN A 99 -15.60 2.77 6.80
C GLN A 99 -14.24 2.18 7.17
N LEU A 100 -13.39 2.99 7.80
CA LEU A 100 -12.05 2.58 8.21
C LEU A 100 -11.87 2.84 9.71
N PRO A 101 -11.39 1.85 10.51
CA PRO A 101 -11.05 2.07 11.91
C PRO A 101 -9.91 3.08 12.02
N TYR A 102 -10.03 4.05 12.92
CA TYR A 102 -8.98 5.03 13.14
C TYR A 102 -8.27 4.79 14.48
N TYR A 103 -6.96 4.75 14.42
CA TYR A 103 -6.07 4.64 15.57
C TYR A 103 -5.13 5.84 15.55
N GLY A 104 -5.36 6.80 16.43
CA GLY A 104 -4.53 8.00 16.50
C GLY A 104 -5.20 9.10 17.32
N GLU A 105 -4.48 10.21 17.44
CA GLU A 105 -4.97 11.37 18.17
C GLU A 105 -5.82 12.27 17.28
N ARG A 106 -6.88 12.81 17.87
CA ARG A 106 -7.67 13.90 17.30
C ARG A 106 -7.15 15.21 17.84
N GLN A 107 -6.88 16.14 16.94
CA GLN A 107 -6.45 17.50 17.31
C GLN A 107 -7.62 18.39 17.75
N ILE A 108 -8.84 18.07 17.27
CA ILE A 108 -10.06 18.79 17.61
C ILE A 108 -11.06 17.79 18.20
N ASN A 109 -11.41 18.00 19.45
CA ASN A 109 -12.28 17.12 20.21
C ASN A 109 -13.74 17.57 20.05
N GLN A 110 -14.50 16.94 19.16
CA GLN A 110 -15.93 17.25 18.99
C GLN A 110 -16.88 16.23 19.65
N ASN A 111 -16.41 15.05 20.06
CA ASN A 111 -17.24 14.03 20.71
C ASN A 111 -16.41 13.17 21.66
N TYR A 112 -16.61 13.37 22.96
CA TYR A 112 -16.09 12.48 23.99
C TYR A 112 -16.85 11.14 23.95
N GLY A 113 -16.13 10.02 23.81
CA GLY A 113 -16.69 8.70 24.16
C GLY A 113 -17.07 7.76 23.01
N ARG A 114 -16.86 8.11 21.74
CA ARG A 114 -16.99 7.15 20.63
C ARG A 114 -15.63 6.81 20.06
N ALA A 115 -15.35 5.51 19.94
CA ALA A 115 -14.27 5.00 19.09
C ALA A 115 -14.70 5.21 17.63
N ASP A 116 -14.56 6.46 17.17
CA ASP A 116 -15.06 6.83 15.85
C ASP A 116 -14.01 6.47 14.80
N GLY A 117 -14.32 5.45 14.01
CA GLY A 117 -13.67 5.22 12.73
C GLY A 117 -13.75 6.45 11.80
N MET A 118 -13.16 6.34 10.64
CA MET A 118 -13.40 7.27 9.53
C MET A 118 -14.56 6.72 8.71
N GLU A 119 -15.73 7.36 8.82
CA GLU A 119 -16.92 7.04 8.05
C GLU A 119 -17.20 8.18 7.09
N PHE A 120 -17.45 7.87 5.82
CA PHE A 120 -17.77 8.84 4.79
C PHE A 120 -18.68 8.22 3.73
N ILE A 121 -19.67 8.99 3.29
CA ILE A 121 -20.48 8.69 2.12
C ILE A 121 -20.67 10.01 1.36
N GLY A 122 -20.23 10.06 0.11
CA GLY A 122 -20.36 11.26 -0.71
C GLY A 122 -19.38 11.30 -1.88
N PRO A 123 -19.36 12.42 -2.62
CA PRO A 123 -18.48 12.58 -3.75
C PRO A 123 -17.02 12.84 -3.31
N ALA A 124 -16.09 12.27 -4.07
CA ALA A 124 -14.69 12.64 -4.03
C ALA A 124 -14.43 13.85 -4.94
N GLU A 125 -13.58 14.75 -4.48
CA GLU A 125 -13.14 15.93 -5.22
C GLU A 125 -11.67 15.77 -5.64
N ASP A 126 -11.24 16.49 -6.67
CA ASP A 126 -9.84 16.57 -7.12
C ASP A 126 -9.19 15.21 -7.42
N ILE A 127 -9.93 14.30 -8.02
CA ILE A 127 -9.45 12.96 -8.32
C ILE A 127 -8.33 13.02 -9.37
N ARG A 128 -7.15 12.54 -9.02
CA ARG A 128 -5.95 12.52 -9.87
C ARG A 128 -5.35 11.13 -9.92
N THR A 129 -4.99 10.69 -11.11
CA THR A 129 -4.32 9.40 -11.32
C THR A 129 -2.98 9.63 -11.98
N ARG A 130 -1.94 8.96 -11.50
CA ARG A 130 -0.58 9.08 -12.02
C ARG A 130 0.09 7.72 -12.13
N LYS A 131 0.65 7.40 -13.29
CA LYS A 131 1.46 6.21 -13.51
C LYS A 131 2.92 6.50 -13.17
N THR A 132 3.53 5.66 -12.33
CA THR A 132 4.93 5.79 -11.95
C THR A 132 5.69 4.53 -12.35
N ALA A 133 6.19 4.52 -13.60
CA ALA A 133 6.89 3.36 -14.17
C ALA A 133 8.16 2.98 -13.38
N LYS A 134 8.92 3.98 -12.89
CA LYS A 134 10.15 3.75 -12.12
C LYS A 134 9.91 2.97 -10.81
N ASN A 135 8.77 3.18 -10.17
CA ASN A 135 8.42 2.58 -8.88
C ASN A 135 7.33 1.49 -9.03
N GLU A 136 6.92 1.20 -10.26
CA GLU A 136 6.00 0.09 -10.59
C GLU A 136 4.65 0.17 -9.87
N TYR A 137 4.06 1.37 -9.77
CA TYR A 137 2.76 1.59 -9.14
C TYR A 137 1.95 2.70 -9.83
N TYR A 138 0.65 2.74 -9.52
CA TYR A 138 -0.22 3.88 -9.79
C TYR A 138 -0.52 4.63 -8.50
N ASP A 139 -0.42 5.97 -8.55
CA ASP A 139 -0.98 6.85 -7.54
C ASP A 139 -2.43 7.20 -7.91
N LEU A 140 -3.30 7.22 -6.92
CA LEU A 140 -4.68 7.70 -6.98
C LEU A 140 -4.90 8.65 -5.81
N ASP A 141 -4.97 9.94 -6.08
CA ASP A 141 -5.16 10.98 -5.08
C ASP A 141 -6.58 11.56 -5.20
N PHE A 142 -7.24 11.83 -4.09
CA PHE A 142 -8.55 12.49 -4.05
C PHE A 142 -8.83 13.10 -2.68
N ASN A 143 -9.77 14.03 -2.63
CA ASN A 143 -10.21 14.70 -1.42
C ASN A 143 -11.63 14.30 -1.05
N LEU A 144 -11.91 14.19 0.26
CA LEU A 144 -13.25 13.95 0.80
C LEU A 144 -13.56 15.05 1.82
N LYS A 145 -14.73 15.68 1.71
CA LYS A 145 -15.21 16.68 2.66
C LYS A 145 -16.32 16.09 3.52
N TYR A 146 -16.04 15.90 4.80
CA TYR A 146 -17.01 15.43 5.77
C TYR A 146 -17.29 16.50 6.81
N LYS A 147 -18.42 17.20 6.68
CA LYS A 147 -18.77 18.35 7.54
C LYS A 147 -17.65 19.41 7.49
N THR A 148 -16.93 19.59 8.62
CA THR A 148 -15.80 20.54 8.75
C THR A 148 -14.45 19.85 8.59
N GLU A 149 -14.40 18.53 8.39
CA GLU A 149 -13.17 17.77 8.23
C GLU A 149 -12.85 17.55 6.74
N LEU A 150 -11.64 17.89 6.34
CA LEU A 150 -11.09 17.58 5.01
C LEU A 150 -10.16 16.38 5.14
N LEU A 151 -10.43 15.35 4.34
CA LEU A 151 -9.58 14.16 4.23
C LEU A 151 -8.89 14.17 2.86
N GLN A 152 -7.57 14.24 2.84
CA GLN A 152 -6.76 14.07 1.64
C GLN A 152 -6.32 12.61 1.58
N CYS A 153 -6.79 11.87 0.59
CA CYS A 153 -6.53 10.46 0.40
C CYS A 153 -5.50 10.27 -0.71
N SER A 154 -4.44 9.54 -0.42
CA SER A 154 -3.40 9.17 -1.38
C SER A 154 -3.24 7.65 -1.40
N GLY A 155 -3.68 7.01 -2.47
CA GLY A 155 -3.62 5.58 -2.71
C GLY A 155 -2.48 5.21 -3.65
N ARG A 156 -1.66 4.22 -3.30
CA ARG A 156 -0.68 3.58 -4.20
C ARG A 156 -1.09 2.16 -4.47
N VAL A 157 -1.34 1.86 -5.74
CA VAL A 157 -1.70 0.51 -6.19
C VAL A 157 -0.49 -0.11 -6.85
N PHE A 158 0.02 -1.20 -6.26
CA PHE A 158 1.15 -1.96 -6.74
C PHE A 158 0.71 -3.19 -7.55
N SER A 159 1.66 -3.83 -8.24
CA SER A 159 1.44 -5.14 -8.84
C SER A 159 0.90 -6.13 -7.80
N GLY A 160 0.00 -7.02 -8.22
CA GLY A 160 -0.67 -7.92 -7.28
C GLY A 160 -1.80 -7.28 -6.47
N MET A 161 -2.22 -6.04 -6.79
CA MET A 161 -3.33 -5.32 -6.17
C MET A 161 -3.07 -4.90 -4.71
N ARG A 162 -1.88 -5.15 -4.17
CA ARG A 162 -1.49 -4.57 -2.89
C ARG A 162 -1.61 -3.06 -2.97
N THR A 163 -2.21 -2.46 -1.97
CA THR A 163 -2.46 -1.02 -1.96
C THR A 163 -2.07 -0.42 -0.62
N ILE A 164 -1.44 0.74 -0.68
CA ILE A 164 -1.17 1.60 0.48
C ILE A 164 -2.05 2.82 0.33
N LEU A 165 -2.97 3.02 1.28
CA LEU A 165 -3.81 4.20 1.36
C LEU A 165 -3.34 5.07 2.53
N THR A 166 -2.90 6.28 2.27
CA THR A 166 -2.55 7.27 3.29
C THR A 166 -3.64 8.33 3.36
N ILE A 167 -4.11 8.62 4.55
CA ILE A 167 -5.15 9.64 4.79
C ILE A 167 -4.56 10.72 5.69
N TYR A 168 -4.55 11.94 5.18
CA TYR A 168 -4.27 13.16 5.93
C TYR A 168 -5.59 13.84 6.27
N SER A 169 -5.78 14.21 7.52
CA SER A 169 -6.98 14.88 7.99
C SER A 169 -6.65 16.28 8.51
N SER A 170 -7.59 17.21 8.33
CA SER A 170 -7.49 18.53 8.94
C SER A 170 -7.73 18.54 10.47
N GLN A 171 -8.20 17.42 11.03
CA GLN A 171 -8.59 17.30 12.44
C GLN A 171 -7.97 16.13 13.19
N ARG A 172 -7.26 15.21 12.49
CA ARG A 172 -6.67 13.99 13.04
C ARG A 172 -5.24 13.85 12.55
N ASN A 173 -4.43 13.12 13.30
CA ASN A 173 -3.12 12.71 12.82
C ASN A 173 -3.26 11.80 11.59
N MET A 174 -2.26 11.87 10.72
CA MET A 174 -2.15 11.02 9.54
C MET A 174 -2.18 9.54 9.94
N ILE A 175 -2.84 8.74 9.10
CA ILE A 175 -2.83 7.29 9.22
C ILE A 175 -2.62 6.64 7.84
N ARG A 176 -1.91 5.53 7.82
CA ARG A 176 -1.69 4.72 6.64
C ARG A 176 -2.39 3.37 6.80
N TYR A 177 -3.03 2.91 5.74
CA TYR A 177 -3.61 1.58 5.66
C TYR A 177 -2.89 0.77 4.59
N VAL A 178 -2.57 -0.48 4.89
CA VAL A 178 -2.01 -1.44 3.95
C VAL A 178 -3.00 -2.55 3.74
N GLY A 179 -3.32 -2.85 2.50
CA GLY A 179 -4.31 -3.85 2.15
C GLY A 179 -4.33 -4.16 0.68
N GLU A 180 -5.49 -4.55 0.18
CA GLU A 180 -5.69 -4.94 -1.21
C GLU A 180 -6.88 -4.21 -1.81
N VAL A 181 -6.79 -3.94 -3.11
CA VAL A 181 -7.88 -3.41 -3.91
C VAL A 181 -8.43 -4.49 -4.84
N LYS A 182 -9.75 -4.52 -5.01
CA LYS A 182 -10.45 -5.39 -5.95
C LYS A 182 -11.40 -4.57 -6.80
N ILE A 183 -11.51 -4.89 -8.09
CA ILE A 183 -12.53 -4.31 -8.97
C ILE A 183 -13.87 -4.87 -8.53
N GLN A 184 -14.88 -4.00 -8.39
CA GLN A 184 -16.24 -4.45 -8.09
C GLN A 184 -16.84 -5.19 -9.29
N GLY A 185 -17.58 -6.28 -9.02
CA GLY A 185 -18.23 -7.08 -10.06
C GLY A 185 -17.36 -8.17 -10.70
N GLN A 186 -16.10 -8.32 -10.33
CA GLN A 186 -15.31 -9.51 -10.67
C GLN A 186 -15.39 -10.53 -9.53
N LYS A 187 -16.13 -11.62 -9.78
CA LYS A 187 -16.12 -12.85 -8.95
C LYS A 187 -14.89 -13.67 -9.26
#